data_aab80c8d507cc79d6ecb7e87441ab7f5
#
_entry.id   aab80c8d507cc79d6ecb7e87441ab7f5
#
_cell.length_a   1.000
_cell.length_b   1.000
_cell.length_c   1.000
_cell.angle_alpha   90.00
_cell.angle_beta   90.00
_cell.angle_gamma   90.00
#
_symmetry.space_group_name_H-M   'P 1'
#
loop_
_entity.id
_entity.type
_entity.pdbx_description
1 polymer ?
#
loop_
_entity_poly.entity_id
_entity_poly.type
_entity_poly.pdbx_seq_one_letter_code
_entity_poly.pdbx_strand_id
1 'polypeptide(L)'
;MPEGKKPVAPSPTAPAAAKEDSYSAKTHLHQPVPVTEMATVAATALPANAPEGTLPSEVRPEIVTWEKLVEAIKASGKAYNMAMIEKAYDLANDAHKGVCRRSGEPYICHPLAVARLVLDLGMDSESIAAALLHDVVEDTPTTLTDLTAAFGEEVAALVDGVTKLTKIQFSNIEELQAENLRKMLLAMSRDVRVMIIKLCDRLHNMRTGDAWPEQKRRDKARETMEVYAPIANRLGILNVKEELEDRSLHYLDPVGYEEINKMLSERAGDEFLASVSGVIKSRLEESGIEGATIKRRVKSIYGIYRKTIMQNKS
;
A
#
# COMPACT_ATOMS: atom_id res chain seq x y z
N MET A 1 -51.40 37.92 -50.96
CA MET A 1 -51.76 39.03 -50.06
C MET A 1 -53.09 38.73 -49.38
N PRO A 2 -53.32 38.96 -48.04
CA PRO A 2 -52.37 39.14 -46.94
C PRO A 2 -52.56 38.09 -45.84
N GLU A 3 -51.54 37.94 -45.08
CA GLU A 3 -51.29 37.75 -43.65
C GLU A 3 -52.48 37.50 -42.70
N GLY A 4 -52.41 36.37 -41.99
CA GLY A 4 -53.22 36.02 -40.84
C GLY A 4 -52.40 35.87 -39.57
N LYS A 5 -52.49 36.81 -38.64
CA LYS A 5 -51.89 36.77 -37.32
C LYS A 5 -52.59 35.72 -36.43
N LYS A 6 -51.82 34.87 -35.77
CA LYS A 6 -52.31 34.01 -34.66
C LYS A 6 -52.32 34.76 -33.36
N PRO A 7 -53.29 34.54 -32.46
CA PRO A 7 -53.34 35.14 -31.14
C PRO A 7 -52.50 34.41 -30.12
N VAL A 8 -51.95 35.21 -29.18
CA VAL A 8 -51.17 34.80 -28.01
C VAL A 8 -52.17 34.36 -26.92
N ALA A 9 -51.88 33.19 -26.29
CA ALA A 9 -52.58 32.69 -25.13
C ALA A 9 -51.95 33.22 -23.82
N PRO A 10 -52.70 33.46 -22.76
CA PRO A 10 -52.21 34.04 -21.50
C PRO A 10 -51.61 32.98 -20.57
N SER A 11 -50.60 33.42 -19.81
CA SER A 11 -49.93 32.67 -18.76
C SER A 11 -50.84 32.41 -17.57
N PRO A 12 -50.76 31.25 -16.88
CA PRO A 12 -51.44 31.06 -15.62
C PRO A 12 -50.60 31.53 -14.42
N THR A 13 -51.29 32.21 -13.53
CA THR A 13 -50.93 32.74 -12.22
C THR A 13 -50.40 31.65 -11.26
N ALA A 14 -49.37 32.00 -10.48
CA ALA A 14 -48.81 31.19 -9.41
C ALA A 14 -49.77 31.10 -8.19
N PRO A 15 -49.79 29.97 -7.48
CA PRO A 15 -50.32 29.88 -6.15
C PRO A 15 -49.25 30.02 -5.06
N ALA A 16 -49.74 30.46 -3.90
CA ALA A 16 -49.04 30.96 -2.74
C ALA A 16 -48.04 30.04 -2.05
N ALA A 17 -47.12 30.69 -1.35
CA ALA A 17 -46.05 30.18 -0.51
C ALA A 17 -46.52 29.16 0.55
N ALA A 18 -45.89 27.97 0.52
CA ALA A 18 -45.78 27.09 1.67
C ALA A 18 -44.37 27.28 2.29
N LYS A 19 -44.35 27.44 3.61
CA LYS A 19 -43.13 27.56 4.40
C LYS A 19 -42.37 26.26 4.36
N GLU A 20 -41.22 26.24 3.73
CA GLU A 20 -40.24 25.14 3.87
C GLU A 20 -39.32 25.43 5.05
N ASP A 21 -39.39 24.56 6.05
CA ASP A 21 -38.39 24.45 7.12
C ASP A 21 -37.05 24.07 6.52
N SER A 22 -36.11 24.99 6.59
CA SER A 22 -34.74 24.82 6.10
C SER A 22 -33.92 23.88 7.02
N TYR A 23 -33.93 22.61 6.75
CA TYR A 23 -32.89 21.70 7.26
C TYR A 23 -31.70 21.73 6.29
N SER A 24 -30.82 22.71 6.46
CA SER A 24 -29.56 22.82 5.72
C SER A 24 -28.57 21.82 6.28
N ALA A 25 -28.59 20.60 5.74
CA ALA A 25 -27.48 19.66 5.91
C ALA A 25 -26.27 20.17 5.11
N LYS A 26 -25.40 20.97 5.75
CA LYS A 26 -24.07 21.27 5.24
C LYS A 26 -23.25 19.98 5.28
N THR A 27 -23.28 19.23 4.21
CA THR A 27 -22.26 18.23 3.91
C THR A 27 -20.95 18.98 3.63
N HIS A 28 -20.18 19.25 4.70
CA HIS A 28 -18.77 19.56 4.54
C HIS A 28 -18.08 18.30 4.03
N LEU A 29 -17.88 18.23 2.72
CA LEU A 29 -16.87 17.35 2.12
C LEU A 29 -15.53 17.77 2.73
N HIS A 30 -15.08 17.00 3.71
CA HIS A 30 -13.77 17.16 4.31
C HIS A 30 -12.73 16.84 3.24
N GLN A 31 -12.08 17.88 2.72
CA GLN A 31 -10.89 17.70 1.87
C GLN A 31 -9.81 17.02 2.73
N PRO A 32 -9.09 16.04 2.19
CA PRO A 32 -7.95 15.46 2.90
C PRO A 32 -6.92 16.58 3.15
N VAL A 33 -6.49 16.70 4.40
CA VAL A 33 -5.42 17.63 4.79
C VAL A 33 -4.18 17.31 3.98
N PRO A 34 -3.55 18.28 3.29
CA PRO A 34 -2.34 18.04 2.52
C PRO A 34 -1.22 17.48 3.43
N VAL A 35 -0.46 16.50 2.94
CA VAL A 35 0.66 15.88 3.67
C VAL A 35 1.74 16.91 4.02
N THR A 36 1.80 18.03 3.32
CA THR A 36 2.59 19.22 3.67
C THR A 36 2.27 19.81 5.05
N GLU A 37 0.99 19.79 5.48
CA GLU A 37 0.62 20.25 6.82
C GLU A 37 1.05 19.27 7.92
N MET A 38 1.09 17.95 7.62
CA MET A 38 1.63 16.95 8.55
C MET A 38 3.10 17.21 8.89
N ALA A 39 3.89 17.63 7.90
CA ALA A 39 5.30 17.97 8.10
C ALA A 39 5.49 19.23 8.95
N THR A 40 4.55 20.18 8.88
CA THR A 40 4.61 21.44 9.64
C THR A 40 4.19 21.22 11.10
N VAL A 41 3.19 20.39 11.36
CA VAL A 41 2.75 20.04 12.73
C VAL A 41 3.82 19.20 13.44
N ALA A 42 4.47 18.26 12.73
CA ALA A 42 5.57 17.47 13.28
C ALA A 42 6.83 18.33 13.56
N ALA A 43 7.12 19.34 12.72
CA ALA A 43 8.27 20.22 12.90
C ALA A 43 8.13 21.17 14.11
N THR A 44 6.91 21.50 14.56
CA THR A 44 6.67 22.35 15.73
C THR A 44 6.65 21.59 17.05
N ALA A 45 6.56 20.26 17.04
CA ALA A 45 6.43 19.41 18.23
C ALA A 45 7.76 18.75 18.67
N LEU A 46 8.87 18.92 17.95
CA LEU A 46 10.13 18.28 18.29
C LEU A 46 10.97 19.19 19.20
N PRO A 47 11.29 18.80 20.45
CA PRO A 47 12.36 19.45 21.22
C PRO A 47 13.71 19.16 20.54
N ALA A 48 14.59 20.14 20.51
CA ALA A 48 15.90 20.12 19.84
C ALA A 48 16.90 19.07 20.39
N ASN A 49 16.54 18.23 21.33
CA ASN A 49 17.35 17.20 21.96
C ASN A 49 16.51 15.93 22.20
N ALA A 50 15.99 15.31 21.14
CA ALA A 50 15.55 13.92 21.27
C ALA A 50 16.82 13.03 21.29
N PRO A 51 17.01 12.14 22.29
CA PRO A 51 18.10 11.18 22.25
C PRO A 51 17.91 10.31 20.99
N GLU A 52 19.03 9.94 20.34
CA GLU A 52 19.04 8.93 19.31
C GLU A 52 18.39 7.66 19.89
N GLY A 53 17.08 7.56 19.76
CA GLY A 53 16.30 6.42 20.17
C GLY A 53 16.72 5.25 19.32
N THR A 54 17.51 4.35 19.89
CA THR A 54 17.59 2.97 19.42
C THR A 54 16.16 2.47 19.29
N LEU A 55 15.70 2.32 18.05
CA LEU A 55 14.50 1.59 17.71
C LEU A 55 14.51 0.25 18.47
N PRO A 56 13.36 -0.27 18.92
CA PRO A 56 13.32 -1.64 19.40
C PRO A 56 13.96 -2.49 18.32
N SER A 57 15.04 -3.16 18.65
CA SER A 57 15.93 -3.93 17.76
C SER A 57 15.25 -5.15 17.12
N GLU A 58 13.95 -5.17 16.98
CA GLU A 58 13.23 -6.41 17.13
C GLU A 58 12.35 -6.83 15.98
N VAL A 59 12.34 -6.19 14.86
CA VAL A 59 11.78 -6.89 13.67
C VAL A 59 12.55 -6.48 12.42
N ARG A 60 13.80 -6.89 12.34
CA ARG A 60 14.39 -7.02 11.00
C ARG A 60 13.48 -7.95 10.21
N PRO A 61 13.04 -7.57 9.01
CA PRO A 61 12.21 -8.46 8.22
C PRO A 61 12.91 -9.80 8.08
N GLU A 62 12.18 -10.88 8.29
CA GLU A 62 12.72 -12.21 8.15
C GLU A 62 13.34 -12.38 6.76
N ILE A 63 14.59 -12.82 6.72
CA ILE A 63 15.27 -13.08 5.45
C ILE A 63 14.55 -14.25 4.78
N VAL A 64 14.00 -13.99 3.61
CA VAL A 64 13.39 -15.01 2.76
C VAL A 64 14.51 -15.67 1.95
N THR A 65 14.74 -16.97 2.19
CA THR A 65 15.64 -17.79 1.37
C THR A 65 14.86 -18.49 0.26
N TRP A 66 15.58 -19.06 -0.70
CA TRP A 66 14.99 -19.86 -1.77
C TRP A 66 14.15 -21.02 -1.21
N GLU A 67 14.69 -21.75 -0.23
CA GLU A 67 14.01 -22.87 0.42
C GLU A 67 12.69 -22.46 1.04
N LYS A 68 12.66 -21.31 1.74
CA LYS A 68 11.43 -20.76 2.34
C LYS A 68 10.39 -20.36 1.29
N LEU A 69 10.83 -19.81 0.16
CA LEU A 69 9.92 -19.50 -0.95
C LEU A 69 9.32 -20.77 -1.54
N VAL A 70 10.15 -21.80 -1.80
CA VAL A 70 9.70 -23.10 -2.33
C VAL A 70 8.74 -23.80 -1.37
N GLU A 71 9.05 -23.77 -0.07
CA GLU A 71 8.14 -24.32 0.96
C GLU A 71 6.79 -23.59 0.96
N ALA A 72 6.79 -22.29 0.87
CA ALA A 72 5.56 -21.50 0.82
C ALA A 72 4.74 -21.78 -0.46
N ILE A 73 5.40 -21.92 -1.61
CA ILE A 73 4.73 -22.31 -2.85
C ILE A 73 4.04 -23.67 -2.68
N LYS A 74 4.75 -24.66 -2.12
CA LYS A 74 4.17 -25.99 -1.86
C LYS A 74 2.99 -25.93 -0.87
N ALA A 75 3.17 -25.14 0.20
CA ALA A 75 2.14 -24.97 1.23
C ALA A 75 0.87 -24.27 0.72
N SER A 76 0.96 -23.47 -0.33
CA SER A 76 -0.19 -22.77 -0.92
C SER A 76 -1.23 -23.67 -1.54
N GLY A 77 -0.88 -24.92 -1.86
CA GLY A 77 -1.75 -25.92 -2.50
C GLY A 77 -2.14 -25.59 -3.95
N LYS A 78 -1.59 -24.52 -4.54
CA LYS A 78 -1.82 -24.14 -5.94
C LYS A 78 -0.76 -24.75 -6.85
N ALA A 79 -1.15 -24.99 -8.11
CA ALA A 79 -0.20 -25.42 -9.13
C ALA A 79 0.57 -24.20 -9.68
N TYR A 80 1.90 -24.24 -9.53
CA TYR A 80 2.80 -23.23 -10.08
C TYR A 80 3.81 -23.87 -11.04
N ASN A 81 4.26 -23.10 -12.03
CA ASN A 81 5.35 -23.52 -12.91
C ASN A 81 6.71 -23.38 -12.20
N MET A 82 7.05 -24.39 -11.41
CA MET A 82 8.28 -24.38 -10.62
C MET A 82 9.54 -24.25 -11.48
N ALA A 83 9.56 -24.86 -12.68
CA ALA A 83 10.72 -24.76 -13.57
C ALA A 83 10.97 -23.32 -14.04
N MET A 84 9.91 -22.55 -14.29
CA MET A 84 10.03 -21.12 -14.62
C MET A 84 10.52 -20.32 -13.42
N ILE A 85 9.97 -20.54 -12.24
CA ILE A 85 10.31 -19.81 -11.03
C ILE A 85 11.74 -20.08 -10.60
N GLU A 86 12.19 -21.34 -10.65
CA GLU A 86 13.57 -21.73 -10.36
C GLU A 86 14.55 -21.08 -11.35
N LYS A 87 14.25 -21.14 -12.65
CA LYS A 87 15.05 -20.47 -13.68
C LYS A 87 15.14 -18.95 -13.47
N ALA A 88 14.03 -18.32 -13.01
CA ALA A 88 14.02 -16.89 -12.69
C ALA A 88 14.90 -16.57 -11.47
N TYR A 89 14.84 -17.42 -10.44
CA TYR A 89 15.71 -17.32 -9.28
C TYR A 89 17.18 -17.44 -9.65
N ASP A 90 17.56 -18.47 -10.42
CA ASP A 90 18.95 -18.71 -10.84
C ASP A 90 19.50 -17.50 -11.60
N LEU A 91 18.74 -16.97 -12.56
CA LEU A 91 19.14 -15.78 -13.31
C LEU A 91 19.30 -14.56 -12.39
N ALA A 92 18.35 -14.31 -11.51
CA ALA A 92 18.41 -13.17 -10.59
C ALA A 92 19.58 -13.29 -9.60
N ASN A 93 19.84 -14.50 -9.08
CA ASN A 93 20.92 -14.78 -8.16
C ASN A 93 22.30 -14.61 -8.81
N ASP A 94 22.47 -15.12 -10.04
CA ASP A 94 23.71 -14.98 -10.79
C ASP A 94 23.96 -13.52 -11.20
N ALA A 95 22.92 -12.81 -11.63
CA ALA A 95 22.98 -11.42 -12.05
C ALA A 95 23.39 -10.45 -10.92
N HIS A 96 23.03 -10.77 -9.67
CA HIS A 96 23.36 -9.94 -8.49
C HIS A 96 24.46 -10.57 -7.61
N LYS A 97 25.23 -11.54 -8.15
CA LYS A 97 26.26 -12.23 -7.40
C LYS A 97 27.32 -11.26 -6.84
N GLY A 98 27.56 -11.35 -5.54
CA GLY A 98 28.54 -10.50 -4.86
C GLY A 98 28.05 -9.09 -4.53
N VAL A 99 26.81 -8.72 -4.89
CA VAL A 99 26.20 -7.46 -4.52
C VAL A 99 25.48 -7.62 -3.18
N CYS A 100 25.68 -6.67 -2.26
CA CYS A 100 24.97 -6.59 -0.99
C CYS A 100 24.10 -5.33 -0.93
N ARG A 101 22.98 -5.42 -0.20
CA ARG A 101 22.15 -4.27 0.14
C ARG A 101 22.84 -3.40 1.20
N ARG A 102 22.34 -2.18 1.41
CA ARG A 102 22.84 -1.29 2.49
C ARG A 102 22.66 -1.87 3.89
N SER A 103 21.68 -2.73 4.09
CA SER A 103 21.41 -3.47 5.32
C SER A 103 22.39 -4.64 5.55
N GLY A 104 23.25 -4.96 4.56
CA GLY A 104 24.36 -5.93 4.64
C GLY A 104 24.03 -7.32 4.11
N GLU A 105 22.76 -7.67 3.85
CA GLU A 105 22.38 -8.96 3.27
C GLU A 105 22.67 -9.03 1.76
N PRO A 106 22.84 -10.25 1.18
CA PRO A 106 22.95 -10.44 -0.25
C PRO A 106 21.74 -9.83 -0.99
N TYR A 107 21.99 -9.23 -2.16
CA TYR A 107 20.94 -8.52 -2.90
C TYR A 107 19.74 -9.41 -3.24
N ILE A 108 19.98 -10.70 -3.54
CA ILE A 108 18.94 -11.67 -3.89
C ILE A 108 17.84 -11.82 -2.83
N CYS A 109 18.12 -11.48 -1.55
CA CYS A 109 17.12 -11.50 -0.48
C CYS A 109 15.94 -10.56 -0.75
N HIS A 110 16.18 -9.47 -1.50
CA HIS A 110 15.12 -8.55 -1.88
C HIS A 110 14.16 -9.14 -2.93
N PRO A 111 14.60 -9.59 -4.10
CA PRO A 111 13.72 -10.26 -5.06
C PRO A 111 12.97 -11.46 -4.46
N LEU A 112 13.63 -12.24 -3.60
CA LEU A 112 12.97 -13.36 -2.90
C LEU A 112 11.85 -12.88 -1.98
N ALA A 113 12.06 -11.81 -1.22
CA ALA A 113 11.05 -11.25 -0.35
C ALA A 113 9.88 -10.65 -1.16
N VAL A 114 10.15 -9.97 -2.27
CA VAL A 114 9.12 -9.46 -3.18
C VAL A 114 8.31 -10.60 -3.79
N ALA A 115 8.97 -11.64 -4.29
CA ALA A 115 8.31 -12.84 -4.83
C ALA A 115 7.44 -13.54 -3.78
N ARG A 116 7.91 -13.59 -2.52
CA ARG A 116 7.10 -14.12 -1.41
C ARG A 116 5.84 -13.30 -1.16
N LEU A 117 5.92 -11.98 -1.16
CA LEU A 117 4.75 -11.11 -1.01
C LEU A 117 3.76 -11.29 -2.17
N VAL A 118 4.25 -11.41 -3.39
CA VAL A 118 3.45 -11.68 -4.59
C VAL A 118 2.75 -13.04 -4.48
N LEU A 119 3.43 -14.07 -3.99
CA LEU A 119 2.86 -15.38 -3.69
C LEU A 119 1.77 -15.30 -2.62
N ASP A 120 2.00 -14.57 -1.53
CA ASP A 120 1.06 -14.40 -0.42
C ASP A 120 -0.23 -13.66 -0.87
N LEU A 121 -0.14 -12.84 -1.91
CA LEU A 121 -1.29 -12.24 -2.60
C LEU A 121 -1.98 -13.21 -3.58
N GLY A 122 -1.48 -14.43 -3.71
CA GLY A 122 -2.08 -15.49 -4.52
C GLY A 122 -1.91 -15.33 -6.02
N MET A 123 -0.91 -14.57 -6.47
CA MET A 123 -0.59 -14.30 -7.86
C MET A 123 -0.08 -15.55 -8.61
N ASP A 124 -0.02 -15.45 -9.94
CA ASP A 124 0.41 -16.54 -10.85
C ASP A 124 1.93 -16.73 -10.92
N SER A 125 2.37 -17.76 -11.65
CA SER A 125 3.79 -18.10 -11.82
C SER A 125 4.58 -17.01 -12.52
N GLU A 126 3.99 -16.36 -13.51
CA GLU A 126 4.55 -15.28 -14.30
C GLU A 126 4.83 -14.05 -13.41
N SER A 127 3.90 -13.73 -12.52
CA SER A 127 4.07 -12.65 -11.54
C SER A 127 5.18 -12.94 -10.54
N ILE A 128 5.30 -14.19 -10.06
CA ILE A 128 6.37 -14.60 -9.15
C ILE A 128 7.73 -14.55 -9.85
N ALA A 129 7.80 -15.04 -11.10
CA ALA A 129 9.02 -14.96 -11.90
C ALA A 129 9.41 -13.50 -12.20
N ALA A 130 8.44 -12.66 -12.57
CA ALA A 130 8.68 -11.23 -12.78
C ALA A 130 9.11 -10.51 -11.50
N ALA A 131 8.58 -10.89 -10.34
CA ALA A 131 9.02 -10.37 -9.04
C ALA A 131 10.47 -10.76 -8.70
N LEU A 132 10.93 -11.96 -9.07
CA LEU A 132 12.34 -12.35 -8.93
C LEU A 132 13.26 -11.56 -9.88
N LEU A 133 12.76 -11.17 -11.05
CA LEU A 133 13.53 -10.54 -12.12
C LEU A 133 13.39 -9.01 -12.20
N HIS A 134 12.60 -8.38 -11.34
CA HIS A 134 12.17 -6.99 -11.52
C HIS A 134 13.30 -5.97 -11.57
N ASP A 135 14.41 -6.21 -10.87
CA ASP A 135 15.59 -5.33 -10.84
C ASP A 135 16.67 -5.76 -11.84
N VAL A 136 16.58 -6.97 -12.44
CA VAL A 136 17.66 -7.53 -13.27
C VAL A 136 17.95 -6.65 -14.49
N VAL A 137 16.93 -6.09 -15.14
CA VAL A 137 17.10 -5.21 -16.31
C VAL A 137 17.63 -3.81 -15.94
N GLU A 138 17.39 -3.36 -14.70
CA GLU A 138 17.87 -2.05 -14.25
C GLU A 138 19.31 -2.09 -13.76
N ASP A 139 19.67 -3.14 -13.05
CA ASP A 139 20.91 -3.21 -12.28
C ASP A 139 22.00 -4.06 -12.97
N THR A 140 21.66 -4.76 -14.07
CA THR A 140 22.58 -5.69 -14.73
C THR A 140 22.59 -5.53 -16.25
N PRO A 141 23.56 -6.12 -16.99
CA PRO A 141 23.59 -6.08 -18.46
C PRO A 141 22.45 -6.86 -19.16
N THR A 142 21.64 -7.61 -18.42
CA THR A 142 20.55 -8.43 -18.99
C THR A 142 19.51 -7.53 -19.66
N THR A 143 19.13 -7.87 -20.88
CA THR A 143 18.16 -7.07 -21.66
C THR A 143 16.76 -7.68 -21.61
N LEU A 144 15.75 -6.86 -21.97
CA LEU A 144 14.37 -7.36 -22.15
C LEU A 144 14.28 -8.44 -23.25
N THR A 145 15.14 -8.36 -24.27
CA THR A 145 15.23 -9.38 -25.32
C THR A 145 15.68 -10.73 -24.76
N ASP A 146 16.65 -10.71 -23.86
CA ASP A 146 17.13 -11.93 -23.18
C ASP A 146 16.01 -12.52 -22.30
N LEU A 147 15.28 -11.68 -21.57
CA LEU A 147 14.14 -12.12 -20.76
C LEU A 147 13.02 -12.69 -21.63
N THR A 148 12.72 -12.07 -22.77
CA THR A 148 11.70 -12.58 -23.69
C THR A 148 12.10 -13.97 -24.24
N ALA A 149 13.35 -14.14 -24.63
CA ALA A 149 13.85 -15.42 -25.11
C ALA A 149 13.84 -16.51 -24.04
N ALA A 150 14.09 -16.14 -22.78
CA ALA A 150 14.22 -17.09 -21.68
C ALA A 150 12.87 -17.43 -21.00
N PHE A 151 11.94 -16.47 -20.87
CA PHE A 151 10.72 -16.57 -20.06
C PHE A 151 9.43 -16.28 -20.83
N GLY A 152 9.53 -15.84 -22.09
CA GLY A 152 8.38 -15.43 -22.92
C GLY A 152 8.00 -13.97 -22.77
N GLU A 153 7.08 -13.53 -23.63
CA GLU A 153 6.67 -12.12 -23.73
C GLU A 153 5.96 -11.62 -22.47
N GLU A 154 5.22 -12.49 -21.79
CA GLU A 154 4.41 -12.12 -20.62
C GLU A 154 5.27 -11.71 -19.44
N VAL A 155 6.25 -12.51 -19.03
CA VAL A 155 7.19 -12.18 -17.96
C VAL A 155 8.01 -10.95 -18.31
N ALA A 156 8.52 -10.86 -19.56
CA ALA A 156 9.30 -9.71 -20.01
C ALA A 156 8.46 -8.42 -20.00
N ALA A 157 7.19 -8.48 -20.38
CA ALA A 157 6.29 -7.32 -20.33
C ALA A 157 6.00 -6.87 -18.88
N LEU A 158 5.86 -7.79 -17.95
CA LEU A 158 5.70 -7.47 -16.52
C LEU A 158 6.95 -6.76 -15.98
N VAL A 159 8.14 -7.30 -16.24
CA VAL A 159 9.41 -6.68 -15.81
C VAL A 159 9.58 -5.31 -16.44
N ASP A 160 9.36 -5.14 -17.76
CA ASP A 160 9.42 -3.86 -18.45
C ASP A 160 8.46 -2.83 -17.83
N GLY A 161 7.25 -3.26 -17.49
CA GLY A 161 6.26 -2.44 -16.81
C GLY A 161 6.73 -1.93 -15.45
N VAL A 162 7.30 -2.80 -14.63
CA VAL A 162 7.84 -2.45 -13.29
C VAL A 162 9.02 -1.49 -13.43
N THR A 163 9.97 -1.76 -14.34
CA THR A 163 11.13 -0.91 -14.65
C THR A 163 10.70 0.50 -15.07
N LYS A 164 9.70 0.61 -15.95
CA LYS A 164 9.17 1.93 -16.39
C LYS A 164 8.54 2.72 -15.25
N LEU A 165 7.88 2.04 -14.30
CA LEU A 165 7.35 2.70 -13.11
C LEU A 165 8.45 3.21 -12.17
N THR A 166 9.57 2.52 -12.07
CA THR A 166 10.72 2.93 -11.25
C THR A 166 11.36 4.24 -11.76
N LYS A 167 11.45 4.40 -13.09
CA LYS A 167 12.08 5.58 -13.75
C LYS A 167 11.25 6.86 -13.68
N ILE A 168 10.05 6.83 -13.12
CA ILE A 168 9.23 8.02 -12.91
C ILE A 168 9.86 8.84 -11.78
N GLN A 169 10.59 9.93 -12.11
CA GLN A 169 11.20 10.83 -11.14
C GLN A 169 10.21 11.92 -10.69
N PHE A 170 10.22 12.20 -9.41
CA PHE A 170 9.35 13.19 -8.77
C PHE A 170 10.09 14.53 -8.66
N SER A 171 9.87 15.47 -9.56
CA SER A 171 10.60 16.74 -9.59
C SER A 171 9.77 17.98 -9.22
N ASN A 172 8.44 17.90 -9.11
CA ASN A 172 7.60 19.00 -8.62
C ASN A 172 6.25 18.49 -8.10
N ILE A 173 5.85 18.93 -6.86
CA ILE A 173 4.93 18.16 -6.01
C ILE A 173 3.48 18.08 -6.50
N GLU A 174 2.91 19.09 -7.13
CA GLU A 174 1.47 19.11 -7.43
C GLU A 174 1.09 18.67 -8.86
N GLU A 175 1.78 19.16 -9.88
CA GLU A 175 1.50 18.75 -11.27
C GLU A 175 1.98 17.33 -11.57
N LEU A 176 3.03 16.90 -10.89
CA LEU A 176 3.64 15.58 -11.04
C LEU A 176 2.89 14.47 -10.33
N GLN A 177 2.18 14.74 -9.25
CA GLN A 177 1.29 13.75 -8.62
C GLN A 177 0.20 13.31 -9.60
N ALA A 178 -0.40 14.26 -10.32
CA ALA A 178 -1.44 13.96 -11.32
C ALA A 178 -0.88 13.17 -12.52
N GLU A 179 0.30 13.56 -13.05
CA GLU A 179 0.93 12.89 -14.19
C GLU A 179 1.48 11.50 -13.81
N ASN A 180 2.04 11.35 -12.61
CA ASN A 180 2.50 10.05 -12.13
C ASN A 180 1.35 9.11 -11.83
N LEU A 181 0.28 9.61 -11.20
CA LEU A 181 -0.94 8.83 -11.03
C LEU A 181 -1.52 8.42 -12.39
N ARG A 182 -1.51 9.30 -13.38
CA ARG A 182 -1.93 9.00 -14.75
C ARG A 182 -1.06 7.91 -15.39
N LYS A 183 0.28 8.00 -15.29
CA LYS A 183 1.20 6.98 -15.82
C LYS A 183 1.02 5.64 -15.13
N MET A 184 0.82 5.64 -13.80
CA MET A 184 0.49 4.44 -13.03
C MET A 184 -0.85 3.85 -13.46
N LEU A 185 -1.89 4.67 -13.64
CA LEU A 185 -3.18 4.23 -14.16
C LEU A 185 -3.08 3.67 -15.58
N LEU A 186 -2.24 4.27 -16.44
CA LEU A 186 -1.97 3.74 -17.79
C LEU A 186 -1.22 2.40 -17.74
N ALA A 187 -0.26 2.22 -16.83
CA ALA A 187 0.41 0.94 -16.64
C ALA A 187 -0.58 -0.12 -16.14
N MET A 188 -1.43 0.23 -15.15
CA MET A 188 -2.50 -0.64 -14.65
C MET A 188 -3.53 -1.01 -15.72
N SER A 189 -3.79 -0.12 -16.71
CA SER A 189 -4.72 -0.41 -17.80
C SER A 189 -4.20 -1.48 -18.75
N ARG A 190 -2.88 -1.72 -18.77
CA ARG A 190 -2.26 -2.79 -19.55
C ARG A 190 -2.23 -4.10 -18.79
N ASP A 191 -1.68 -4.08 -17.57
CA ASP A 191 -1.64 -5.24 -16.68
C ASP A 191 -1.53 -4.79 -15.22
N VAL A 192 -2.53 -5.10 -14.42
CA VAL A 192 -2.58 -4.73 -13.00
C VAL A 192 -1.47 -5.41 -12.17
N ARG A 193 -0.95 -6.55 -12.64
CA ARG A 193 0.12 -7.31 -11.96
C ARG A 193 1.39 -6.48 -11.81
N VAL A 194 1.69 -5.62 -12.79
CA VAL A 194 2.82 -4.66 -12.74
C VAL A 194 2.74 -3.80 -11.47
N MET A 195 1.55 -3.28 -11.15
CA MET A 195 1.36 -2.45 -9.97
C MET A 195 1.42 -3.28 -8.69
N ILE A 196 0.90 -4.50 -8.69
CA ILE A 196 0.95 -5.41 -7.53
C ILE A 196 2.41 -5.74 -7.19
N ILE A 197 3.24 -6.08 -8.19
CA ILE A 197 4.68 -6.32 -7.99
C ILE A 197 5.35 -5.06 -7.44
N LYS A 198 5.04 -3.87 -7.99
CA LYS A 198 5.61 -2.61 -7.52
C LYS A 198 5.19 -2.24 -6.11
N LEU A 199 3.97 -2.57 -5.69
CA LEU A 199 3.53 -2.42 -4.30
C LEU A 199 4.28 -3.35 -3.35
N CYS A 200 4.54 -4.61 -3.75
CA CYS A 200 5.34 -5.56 -2.98
C CYS A 200 6.81 -5.12 -2.87
N ASP A 201 7.41 -4.62 -3.97
CA ASP A 201 8.74 -4.01 -3.96
C ASP A 201 8.79 -2.82 -2.98
N ARG A 202 7.85 -1.88 -3.09
CA ARG A 202 7.75 -0.74 -2.18
C ARG A 202 7.61 -1.18 -0.73
N LEU A 203 6.77 -2.16 -0.46
CA LEU A 203 6.57 -2.67 0.90
C LEU A 203 7.85 -3.27 1.47
N HIS A 204 8.56 -4.11 0.71
CA HIS A 204 9.83 -4.67 1.19
C HIS A 204 10.89 -3.57 1.39
N ASN A 205 10.96 -2.59 0.50
CA ASN A 205 11.84 -1.45 0.66
C ASN A 205 11.51 -0.62 1.92
N MET A 206 10.23 -0.45 2.27
CA MET A 206 9.82 0.20 3.52
C MET A 206 10.14 -0.65 4.75
N ARG A 207 10.12 -1.98 4.65
CA ARG A 207 10.53 -2.91 5.72
C ARG A 207 12.03 -2.83 6.04
N THR A 208 12.85 -2.51 5.04
CA THR A 208 14.32 -2.47 5.16
C THR A 208 14.87 -1.03 5.16
N GLY A 209 14.00 -0.03 5.27
CA GLY A 209 14.34 1.39 5.14
C GLY A 209 15.19 1.95 6.28
N ASP A 210 15.32 1.26 7.41
CA ASP A 210 16.14 1.69 8.55
C ASP A 210 17.63 1.87 8.18
N ALA A 211 18.11 1.13 7.18
CA ALA A 211 19.45 1.29 6.64
C ALA A 211 19.65 2.55 5.76
N TRP A 212 18.59 3.31 5.48
CA TRP A 212 18.70 4.53 4.68
C TRP A 212 19.03 5.77 5.53
N PRO A 213 19.68 6.78 4.94
CA PRO A 213 19.78 8.11 5.56
C PRO A 213 18.40 8.68 5.88
N GLU A 214 18.27 9.44 6.96
CA GLU A 214 17.01 9.98 7.46
C GLU A 214 16.20 10.71 6.38
N GLN A 215 16.85 11.62 5.64
CA GLN A 215 16.16 12.36 4.58
C GLN A 215 15.54 11.42 3.55
N LYS A 216 16.28 10.39 3.11
CA LYS A 216 15.76 9.39 2.16
C LYS A 216 14.58 8.61 2.72
N ARG A 217 14.62 8.25 4.02
CA ARG A 217 13.50 7.57 4.69
C ARG A 217 12.24 8.43 4.65
N ARG A 218 12.38 9.71 5.04
CA ARG A 218 11.24 10.67 5.05
C ARG A 218 10.66 10.89 3.65
N ASP A 219 11.52 11.08 2.64
CA ASP A 219 11.06 11.26 1.26
C ASP A 219 10.33 10.03 0.72
N LYS A 220 10.88 8.84 0.98
CA LYS A 220 10.24 7.58 0.57
C LYS A 220 8.95 7.29 1.35
N ALA A 221 8.87 7.69 2.61
CA ALA A 221 7.66 7.58 3.41
C ALA A 221 6.55 8.51 2.89
N ARG A 222 6.86 9.78 2.55
CA ARG A 222 5.90 10.70 1.92
C ARG A 222 5.39 10.15 0.59
N GLU A 223 6.29 9.77 -0.31
CA GLU A 223 5.95 9.16 -1.59
C GLU A 223 5.02 7.94 -1.39
N THR A 224 5.29 7.12 -0.37
CA THR A 224 4.49 5.93 -0.07
C THR A 224 3.09 6.32 0.39
N MET A 225 2.96 7.30 1.28
CA MET A 225 1.66 7.78 1.78
C MET A 225 0.82 8.46 0.69
N GLU A 226 1.47 9.26 -0.17
CA GLU A 226 0.79 10.05 -1.19
C GLU A 226 0.37 9.23 -2.41
N VAL A 227 1.14 8.20 -2.75
CA VAL A 227 0.97 7.47 -4.00
C VAL A 227 0.64 5.99 -3.78
N TYR A 228 1.52 5.24 -3.12
CA TYR A 228 1.41 3.78 -3.08
C TYR A 228 0.29 3.28 -2.17
N ALA A 229 0.12 3.85 -0.99
CA ALA A 229 -0.95 3.46 -0.07
C ALA A 229 -2.36 3.74 -0.64
N PRO A 230 -2.65 4.89 -1.28
CA PRO A 230 -3.88 5.12 -2.01
C PRO A 230 -4.14 4.14 -3.16
N ILE A 231 -3.10 3.72 -3.89
CA ILE A 231 -3.22 2.74 -4.97
C ILE A 231 -3.55 1.36 -4.38
N ALA A 232 -2.83 0.93 -3.34
CA ALA A 232 -3.12 -0.34 -2.64
C ALA A 232 -4.56 -0.37 -2.13
N ASN A 233 -5.06 0.76 -1.60
CA ASN A 233 -6.45 0.89 -1.18
C ASN A 233 -7.44 0.73 -2.33
N ARG A 234 -7.19 1.34 -3.48
CA ARG A 234 -8.05 1.22 -4.68
C ARG A 234 -8.06 -0.18 -5.26
N LEU A 235 -6.93 -0.89 -5.18
CA LEU A 235 -6.83 -2.29 -5.59
C LEU A 235 -7.43 -3.26 -4.55
N GLY A 236 -7.87 -2.77 -3.38
CA GLY A 236 -8.42 -3.60 -2.32
C GLY A 236 -7.40 -4.43 -1.55
N ILE A 237 -6.09 -4.16 -1.72
CA ILE A 237 -5.00 -4.88 -1.05
C ILE A 237 -4.76 -4.23 0.31
N LEU A 238 -5.73 -4.41 1.23
CA LEU A 238 -5.78 -3.68 2.49
C LEU A 238 -4.60 -3.99 3.41
N ASN A 239 -4.10 -5.22 3.44
CA ASN A 239 -2.95 -5.59 4.26
C ASN A 239 -1.68 -4.83 3.85
N VAL A 240 -1.41 -4.76 2.54
CA VAL A 240 -0.28 -3.99 2.01
C VAL A 240 -0.46 -2.50 2.29
N LYS A 241 -1.66 -1.97 2.07
CA LYS A 241 -1.99 -0.57 2.34
C LYS A 241 -1.75 -0.21 3.81
N GLU A 242 -2.25 -1.00 4.75
CA GLU A 242 -2.13 -0.73 6.18
C GLU A 242 -0.66 -0.79 6.63
N GLU A 243 0.10 -1.78 6.17
CA GLU A 243 1.52 -1.87 6.52
C GLU A 243 2.35 -0.75 5.89
N LEU A 244 2.04 -0.33 4.65
CA LEU A 244 2.69 0.83 4.02
C LEU A 244 2.42 2.11 4.81
N GLU A 245 1.19 2.33 5.26
CA GLU A 245 0.81 3.49 6.07
C GLU A 245 1.50 3.46 7.44
N ASP A 246 1.49 2.34 8.15
CA ASP A 246 2.09 2.20 9.48
C ASP A 246 3.62 2.43 9.44
N ARG A 247 4.32 1.83 8.45
CA ARG A 247 5.76 2.04 8.28
C ARG A 247 6.11 3.46 7.85
N SER A 248 5.27 4.08 7.04
CA SER A 248 5.47 5.48 6.66
C SER A 248 5.27 6.42 7.84
N LEU A 249 4.25 6.19 8.67
CA LEU A 249 4.05 6.95 9.91
C LEU A 249 5.26 6.83 10.83
N HIS A 250 5.80 5.62 11.01
CA HIS A 250 6.99 5.38 11.82
C HIS A 250 8.18 6.25 11.40
N TYR A 251 8.37 6.50 10.09
CA TYR A 251 9.44 7.36 9.58
C TYR A 251 9.09 8.86 9.58
N LEU A 252 7.81 9.23 9.50
CA LEU A 252 7.37 10.62 9.44
C LEU A 252 7.13 11.22 10.83
N ASP A 253 6.50 10.46 11.72
CA ASP A 253 6.20 10.82 13.11
C ASP A 253 6.46 9.62 14.04
N PRO A 254 7.73 9.36 14.41
CA PRO A 254 8.08 8.26 15.29
C PRO A 254 7.41 8.35 16.66
N VAL A 255 7.22 9.57 17.19
CA VAL A 255 6.64 9.79 18.52
C VAL A 255 5.17 9.39 18.52
N GLY A 256 4.40 9.90 17.56
CA GLY A 256 2.99 9.54 17.43
C GLY A 256 2.77 8.06 17.13
N TYR A 257 3.69 7.45 16.35
CA TYR A 257 3.68 6.01 16.11
C TYR A 257 3.85 5.22 17.42
N GLU A 258 4.86 5.57 18.25
CA GLU A 258 5.19 4.86 19.48
C GLU A 258 4.09 5.02 20.55
N GLU A 259 3.51 6.21 20.68
CA GLU A 259 2.39 6.42 21.59
C GLU A 259 1.21 5.49 21.28
N ILE A 260 0.84 5.37 20.01
CA ILE A 260 -0.28 4.50 19.60
C ILE A 260 0.10 3.03 19.71
N ASN A 261 1.31 2.66 19.34
CA ASN A 261 1.82 1.29 19.46
C ASN A 261 1.77 0.83 20.92
N LYS A 262 2.21 1.67 21.85
CA LYS A 262 2.14 1.42 23.28
C LYS A 262 0.70 1.28 23.77
N MET A 263 -0.19 2.19 23.35
CA MET A 263 -1.63 2.09 23.70
C MET A 263 -2.27 0.80 23.20
N LEU A 264 -1.87 0.33 22.01
CA LEU A 264 -2.37 -0.92 21.45
C LEU A 264 -1.85 -2.13 22.22
N SER A 265 -0.56 -2.17 22.56
CA SER A 265 0.03 -3.27 23.33
C SER A 265 -0.58 -3.40 24.73
N GLU A 266 -0.94 -2.28 25.36
CA GLU A 266 -1.56 -2.26 26.69
C GLU A 266 -3.06 -2.62 26.68
N ARG A 267 -3.80 -2.29 25.63
CA ARG A 267 -5.28 -2.34 25.61
C ARG A 267 -5.87 -3.37 24.64
N ALA A 268 -5.17 -3.77 23.62
CA ALA A 268 -5.68 -4.65 22.57
C ALA A 268 -5.10 -6.07 22.64
N GLY A 269 -4.72 -6.54 23.81
CA GLY A 269 -4.22 -7.91 24.02
C GLY A 269 -5.21 -8.95 23.48
N ASP A 270 -4.69 -10.04 22.94
CA ASP A 270 -5.49 -11.14 22.38
C ASP A 270 -6.50 -11.70 23.37
N GLU A 271 -6.20 -11.67 24.67
CA GLU A 271 -7.08 -12.11 25.74
C GLU A 271 -8.33 -11.22 25.87
N PHE A 272 -8.18 -9.89 25.77
CA PHE A 272 -9.32 -8.97 25.80
C PHE A 272 -10.24 -9.19 24.59
N LEU A 273 -9.67 -9.28 23.40
CA LEU A 273 -10.45 -9.54 22.18
C LEU A 273 -11.12 -10.91 22.19
N ALA A 274 -10.47 -11.93 22.79
CA ALA A 274 -11.06 -13.24 22.96
C ALA A 274 -12.24 -13.20 23.95
N SER A 275 -12.09 -12.51 25.07
CA SER A 275 -13.13 -12.33 26.08
C SER A 275 -14.37 -11.65 25.50
N VAL A 276 -14.19 -10.52 24.80
CA VAL A 276 -15.30 -9.80 24.14
C VAL A 276 -16.00 -10.68 23.11
N SER A 277 -15.23 -11.42 22.31
CA SER A 277 -15.82 -12.35 21.32
C SER A 277 -16.60 -13.49 21.97
N GLY A 278 -16.12 -13.98 23.12
CA GLY A 278 -16.83 -14.99 23.91
C GLY A 278 -18.18 -14.49 24.40
N VAL A 279 -18.21 -13.29 24.98
CA VAL A 279 -19.45 -12.65 25.45
C VAL A 279 -20.46 -12.44 24.31
N ILE A 280 -19.99 -11.95 23.14
CA ILE A 280 -20.85 -11.75 21.97
C ILE A 280 -21.40 -13.10 21.48
N LYS A 281 -20.56 -14.14 21.41
CA LYS A 281 -20.96 -15.46 20.98
C LYS A 281 -22.03 -16.06 21.91
N SER A 282 -21.83 -16.01 23.23
CA SER A 282 -22.82 -16.49 24.20
C SER A 282 -24.16 -15.78 24.06
N ARG A 283 -24.16 -14.44 23.87
CA ARG A 283 -25.42 -13.69 23.69
C ARG A 283 -26.14 -14.02 22.38
N LEU A 284 -25.41 -14.31 21.30
CA LEU A 284 -26.00 -14.74 20.04
C LEU A 284 -26.65 -16.12 20.20
N GLU A 285 -25.98 -17.05 20.87
CA GLU A 285 -26.51 -18.40 21.18
C GLU A 285 -27.74 -18.31 22.06
N GLU A 286 -27.75 -17.50 23.14
CA GLU A 286 -28.89 -17.23 24.00
C GLU A 286 -30.09 -16.64 23.23
N SER A 287 -29.82 -15.89 22.16
CA SER A 287 -30.84 -15.30 21.27
C SER A 287 -31.31 -16.28 20.15
N GLY A 288 -30.85 -17.52 20.18
CA GLY A 288 -31.22 -18.54 19.16
C GLY A 288 -30.50 -18.40 17.83
N ILE A 289 -29.43 -17.62 17.77
CA ILE A 289 -28.62 -17.43 16.54
C ILE A 289 -27.44 -18.38 16.60
N GLU A 290 -27.58 -19.53 15.93
CA GLU A 290 -26.52 -20.55 15.83
C GLU A 290 -25.64 -20.33 14.59
N GLY A 291 -24.38 -20.78 14.65
CA GLY A 291 -23.44 -20.76 13.52
C GLY A 291 -22.88 -19.38 13.15
N ALA A 292 -23.07 -18.34 13.98
CA ALA A 292 -22.52 -17.03 13.76
C ALA A 292 -20.97 -17.04 13.81
N THR A 293 -20.32 -16.48 12.80
CA THR A 293 -18.88 -16.32 12.76
C THR A 293 -18.49 -14.91 13.18
N ILE A 294 -17.69 -14.80 14.25
CA ILE A 294 -17.18 -13.52 14.77
C ILE A 294 -15.79 -13.30 14.22
N LYS A 295 -15.60 -12.27 13.37
CA LYS A 295 -14.29 -11.84 12.90
C LYS A 295 -13.80 -10.66 13.74
N ARG A 296 -12.58 -10.77 14.24
CA ARG A 296 -11.90 -9.74 15.03
C ARG A 296 -10.89 -9.02 14.15
N ARG A 297 -10.76 -7.72 14.32
CA ARG A 297 -9.72 -6.94 13.68
C ARG A 297 -9.32 -5.76 14.57
N VAL A 298 -8.04 -5.67 14.89
CA VAL A 298 -7.43 -4.47 15.43
C VAL A 298 -7.20 -3.49 14.29
N LYS A 299 -7.44 -2.22 14.54
CA LYS A 299 -7.20 -1.16 13.56
C LYS A 299 -5.70 -0.90 13.46
N SER A 300 -5.21 -0.57 12.24
CA SER A 300 -3.81 -0.19 12.02
C SER A 300 -3.42 1.03 12.85
N ILE A 301 -2.12 1.16 13.17
CA ILE A 301 -1.57 2.27 13.96
C ILE A 301 -1.89 3.60 13.28
N TYR A 302 -1.64 3.73 11.98
CA TYR A 302 -2.02 4.91 11.21
C TYR A 302 -3.53 5.16 11.19
N GLY A 303 -4.32 4.11 11.14
CA GLY A 303 -5.78 4.23 11.18
C GLY A 303 -6.30 4.81 12.50
N ILE A 304 -5.61 4.55 13.63
CA ILE A 304 -5.88 5.16 14.93
C ILE A 304 -5.32 6.58 14.96
N TYR A 305 -4.04 6.76 14.59
CA TYR A 305 -3.36 8.06 14.50
C TYR A 305 -4.21 9.10 13.78
N ARG A 306 -4.74 8.75 12.60
CA ARG A 306 -5.60 9.63 11.81
C ARG A 306 -6.88 10.03 12.53
N LYS A 307 -7.46 9.14 13.35
CA LYS A 307 -8.67 9.46 14.10
C LYS A 307 -8.40 10.29 15.35
N THR A 308 -7.38 9.94 16.10
CA THR A 308 -7.09 10.57 17.40
C THR A 308 -6.38 11.90 17.22
N ILE A 309 -5.27 11.93 16.48
CA ILE A 309 -4.42 13.11 16.36
C ILE A 309 -4.91 14.06 15.25
N MET A 310 -5.17 13.53 14.03
CA MET A 310 -5.55 14.39 12.91
C MET A 310 -7.03 14.84 12.93
N GLN A 311 -7.95 14.09 13.54
CA GLN A 311 -9.36 14.42 13.59
C GLN A 311 -9.85 14.82 15.00
N ASN A 312 -8.98 14.89 15.98
CA ASN A 312 -9.32 15.19 17.41
C ASN A 312 -10.52 14.38 17.92
N LYS A 313 -10.60 13.10 17.53
CA LYS A 313 -11.65 12.18 17.98
C LYS A 313 -11.06 11.21 18.98
N SER A 314 -11.51 11.30 20.23
CA SER A 314 -11.20 10.34 21.30
C SER A 314 -11.81 8.96 21.05
#